data_01e0da09e65b061d11484b88c469bd37
#
_entry.id   01e0da09e65b061d11484b88c469bd37
#
_cell.length_a   1.000
_cell.length_b   1.000
_cell.length_c   1.000
_cell.angle_alpha   90.00
_cell.angle_beta   90.00
_cell.angle_gamma   90.00
#
_symmetry.space_group_name_H-M   'P 1'
#
loop_
_entity.id
_entity.type
_entity.pdbx_description
1 polymer ?
#
loop_
_entity_poly.entity_id
_entity_poly.type
_entity_poly.pdbx_seq_one_letter_code
_entity_poly.pdbx_strand_id
1 'polypeptide(L)'
;MGIKVRLNCDIPEKDCLVPLDRALEAAELAGLPLMVHISQGPPNCEDILPRLRKGDVVTHIFNGKPGSPWKADGSPSDELLDAQRRGVLFDVAHGFSSFNFNTCRGALEHGFRDVSVSTDMHKRCFAGKPFTFTDVMSKLYACGMTLEEIVWGATAKPAAMLGFDGWTDMDALCGH
;
A
#
# COMPACT_ATOMS: atom_id res chain seq x y z
N MET A 1 -9.85 8.69 -9.58
CA MET A 1 -10.90 7.72 -9.15
C MET A 1 -10.37 6.32 -9.43
N GLY A 2 -10.80 5.27 -8.71
CA GLY A 2 -10.28 3.91 -8.89
C GLY A 2 -11.27 2.88 -8.36
N ILE A 3 -10.96 1.60 -8.61
CA ILE A 3 -11.69 0.44 -8.05
C ILE A 3 -10.97 -0.02 -6.79
N LYS A 4 -11.68 -0.51 -5.80
CA LYS A 4 -11.11 -1.07 -4.56
C LYS A 4 -11.60 -2.48 -4.31
N VAL A 5 -10.69 -3.39 -3.99
CA VAL A 5 -11.00 -4.73 -3.48
C VAL A 5 -10.32 -4.96 -2.14
N ARG A 6 -11.01 -5.66 -1.26
CA ARG A 6 -10.48 -6.12 0.02
C ARG A 6 -10.33 -7.63 0.00
N LEU A 7 -9.09 -8.09 0.21
CA LEU A 7 -8.77 -9.51 0.29
C LEU A 7 -8.34 -9.86 1.72
N ASN A 8 -8.96 -10.88 2.27
CA ASN A 8 -8.66 -11.39 3.61
C ASN A 8 -9.07 -12.87 3.72
N CYS A 9 -8.66 -13.52 4.79
CA CYS A 9 -8.91 -14.93 5.04
C CYS A 9 -10.37 -15.32 5.37
N ASP A 10 -11.33 -14.39 5.26
CA ASP A 10 -12.75 -14.68 5.52
C ASP A 10 -13.43 -15.41 4.34
N ILE A 11 -12.77 -15.48 3.18
CA ILE A 11 -13.26 -16.16 1.99
C ILE A 11 -12.67 -17.57 1.96
N PRO A 12 -13.45 -18.62 1.61
CA PRO A 12 -12.92 -19.96 1.44
C PRO A 12 -11.72 -19.97 0.46
N GLU A 13 -10.67 -20.74 0.78
CA GLU A 13 -9.43 -20.76 0.01
C GLU A 13 -9.63 -21.01 -1.49
N LYS A 14 -10.53 -21.94 -1.86
CA LYS A 14 -10.86 -22.26 -3.25
C LYS A 14 -11.42 -21.08 -4.05
N ASP A 15 -12.00 -20.07 -3.38
CA ASP A 15 -12.67 -18.93 -3.98
C ASP A 15 -11.95 -17.61 -3.65
N CYS A 16 -10.82 -17.67 -2.93
CA CYS A 16 -10.18 -16.48 -2.35
C CYS A 16 -9.67 -15.46 -3.38
N LEU A 17 -9.42 -15.87 -4.62
CA LEU A 17 -9.01 -14.99 -5.72
C LEU A 17 -10.18 -14.48 -6.57
N VAL A 18 -11.37 -15.04 -6.46
CA VAL A 18 -12.53 -14.62 -7.24
C VAL A 18 -12.82 -13.11 -7.08
N PRO A 19 -12.80 -12.51 -5.87
CA PRO A 19 -12.99 -11.07 -5.74
C PRO A 19 -11.93 -10.24 -6.45
N LEU A 20 -10.67 -10.71 -6.47
CA LEU A 20 -9.59 -10.04 -7.19
C LEU A 20 -9.83 -10.06 -8.70
N ASP A 21 -10.17 -11.23 -9.25
CA ASP A 21 -10.42 -11.38 -10.69
C ASP A 21 -11.60 -10.50 -11.14
N ARG A 22 -12.68 -10.43 -10.35
CA ARG A 22 -13.81 -9.54 -10.63
C ARG A 22 -13.46 -8.06 -10.53
N ALA A 23 -12.62 -7.69 -9.57
CA ALA A 23 -12.18 -6.31 -9.41
C ALA A 23 -11.24 -5.88 -10.56
N LEU A 24 -10.37 -6.78 -11.04
CA LEU A 24 -9.51 -6.54 -12.20
C LEU A 24 -10.35 -6.36 -13.46
N GLU A 25 -11.34 -7.22 -13.70
CA GLU A 25 -12.28 -7.09 -14.83
C GLU A 25 -13.02 -5.74 -14.79
N ALA A 26 -13.54 -5.36 -13.62
CA ALA A 26 -14.22 -4.07 -13.46
C ALA A 26 -13.29 -2.88 -13.69
N ALA A 27 -12.05 -2.96 -13.19
CA ALA A 27 -11.06 -1.92 -13.35
C ALA A 27 -10.64 -1.77 -14.83
N GLU A 28 -10.51 -2.87 -15.55
CA GLU A 28 -10.19 -2.87 -16.98
C GLU A 28 -11.33 -2.26 -17.81
N LEU A 29 -12.57 -2.70 -17.57
CA LEU A 29 -13.76 -2.16 -18.26
C LEU A 29 -13.94 -0.66 -18.00
N ALA A 30 -13.60 -0.19 -16.79
CA ALA A 30 -13.71 1.22 -16.42
C ALA A 30 -12.50 2.07 -16.88
N GLY A 31 -11.40 1.47 -17.32
CA GLY A 31 -10.16 2.17 -17.60
C GLY A 31 -9.53 2.81 -16.34
N LEU A 32 -9.71 2.18 -15.16
CA LEU A 32 -9.31 2.72 -13.88
C LEU A 32 -8.25 1.83 -13.20
N PRO A 33 -7.40 2.39 -12.31
CA PRO A 33 -6.51 1.60 -11.47
C PRO A 33 -7.31 0.83 -10.41
N LEU A 34 -6.76 -0.32 -10.00
CA LEU A 34 -7.25 -1.13 -8.89
C LEU A 34 -6.42 -0.89 -7.64
N MET A 35 -7.05 -0.65 -6.49
CA MET A 35 -6.40 -0.71 -5.19
C MET A 35 -6.76 -2.00 -4.46
N VAL A 36 -5.77 -2.78 -4.09
CA VAL A 36 -5.92 -4.06 -3.40
C VAL A 36 -5.52 -3.91 -1.94
N HIS A 37 -6.46 -4.16 -1.02
CA HIS A 37 -6.18 -4.31 0.40
C HIS A 37 -5.67 -5.73 0.66
N ILE A 38 -4.42 -5.86 1.06
CA ILE A 38 -3.83 -7.11 1.50
C ILE A 38 -3.92 -7.27 3.02
N SER A 39 -4.13 -8.50 3.47
CA SER A 39 -4.23 -8.82 4.89
C SER A 39 -3.63 -10.21 5.14
N GLN A 40 -4.14 -10.95 6.13
CA GLN A 40 -3.77 -12.33 6.34
C GLN A 40 -4.30 -13.20 5.21
N GLY A 41 -3.42 -14.01 4.63
CA GLY A 41 -3.79 -14.99 3.60
C GLY A 41 -4.62 -16.17 4.14
N PRO A 42 -5.26 -16.98 3.28
CA PRO A 42 -5.35 -16.80 1.83
C PRO A 42 -6.32 -15.68 1.41
N PRO A 43 -6.13 -15.08 0.22
CA PRO A 43 -5.05 -15.30 -0.73
C PRO A 43 -3.72 -14.71 -0.24
N ASN A 44 -2.62 -15.33 -0.59
CA ASN A 44 -1.28 -14.85 -0.28
C ASN A 44 -0.82 -13.81 -1.31
N CYS A 45 0.16 -12.98 -0.92
CA CYS A 45 0.69 -11.97 -1.86
C CYS A 45 1.37 -12.59 -3.08
N GLU A 46 1.91 -13.81 -2.97
CA GLU A 46 2.46 -14.56 -4.11
C GLU A 46 1.41 -14.87 -5.19
N ASP A 47 0.12 -15.00 -4.81
CA ASP A 47 -0.98 -15.21 -5.74
C ASP A 47 -1.59 -13.90 -6.27
N ILE A 48 -1.51 -12.83 -5.48
CA ILE A 48 -2.09 -11.52 -5.78
C ILE A 48 -1.18 -10.72 -6.72
N LEU A 49 0.10 -10.57 -6.35
CA LEU A 49 1.03 -9.64 -7.00
C LEU A 49 1.24 -9.91 -8.49
N PRO A 50 1.36 -11.16 -8.98
CA PRO A 50 1.51 -11.44 -10.41
C PRO A 50 0.34 -10.99 -11.28
N ARG A 51 -0.85 -10.82 -10.70
CA ARG A 51 -2.08 -10.44 -11.40
C ARG A 51 -2.24 -8.94 -11.57
N LEU A 52 -1.51 -8.14 -10.80
CA LEU A 52 -1.64 -6.68 -10.79
C LEU A 52 -0.95 -6.03 -11.99
N ARG A 53 -1.52 -4.94 -12.46
CA ARG A 53 -1.10 -4.19 -13.65
C ARG A 53 -0.30 -2.95 -13.23
N LYS A 54 0.41 -2.35 -14.17
CA LYS A 54 1.01 -1.02 -13.99
C LYS A 54 -0.04 -0.01 -13.52
N GLY A 55 0.26 0.71 -12.43
CA GLY A 55 -0.64 1.70 -11.85
C GLY A 55 -1.65 1.15 -10.84
N ASP A 56 -1.80 -0.19 -10.72
CA ASP A 56 -2.56 -0.77 -9.62
C ASP A 56 -1.81 -0.54 -8.30
N VAL A 57 -2.53 -0.48 -7.18
CA VAL A 57 -1.99 -0.13 -5.86
C VAL A 57 -2.19 -1.26 -4.88
N VAL A 58 -1.13 -1.65 -4.17
CA VAL A 58 -1.21 -2.57 -3.02
C VAL A 58 -1.14 -1.74 -1.74
N THR A 59 -2.21 -1.78 -0.94
CA THR A 59 -2.26 -1.06 0.34
C THR A 59 -2.06 -1.99 1.52
N HIS A 60 -1.54 -1.46 2.63
CA HIS A 60 -1.09 -2.17 3.83
C HIS A 60 0.21 -2.96 3.63
N ILE A 61 1.13 -2.40 2.85
CA ILE A 61 2.35 -3.11 2.47
C ILE A 61 3.18 -3.58 3.67
N PHE A 62 3.15 -2.87 4.80
CA PHE A 62 3.91 -3.22 6.01
C PHE A 62 3.09 -3.95 7.08
N ASN A 63 2.05 -4.72 6.70
CA ASN A 63 1.16 -5.37 7.68
C ASN A 63 1.80 -6.50 8.51
N GLY A 64 2.84 -7.17 8.01
CA GLY A 64 3.59 -8.23 8.70
C GLY A 64 2.79 -9.49 9.05
N LYS A 65 1.66 -9.72 8.39
CA LYS A 65 0.79 -10.90 8.61
C LYS A 65 1.24 -12.08 7.74
N PRO A 66 0.85 -13.33 8.10
CA PRO A 66 1.07 -14.48 7.23
C PRO A 66 0.53 -14.26 5.82
N GLY A 67 1.28 -14.66 4.80
CA GLY A 67 0.95 -14.42 3.40
C GLY A 67 1.32 -13.01 2.90
N SER A 68 2.00 -12.18 3.72
CA SER A 68 2.56 -10.90 3.29
C SER A 68 3.75 -11.11 2.33
N PRO A 69 4.13 -10.08 1.54
CA PRO A 69 5.19 -10.24 0.54
C PRO A 69 6.61 -10.11 1.10
N TRP A 70 6.79 -10.33 2.40
CA TRP A 70 8.06 -10.21 3.10
C TRP A 70 8.55 -11.57 3.58
N LYS A 71 9.82 -11.88 3.30
CA LYS A 71 10.50 -13.08 3.81
C LYS A 71 10.82 -12.93 5.31
N ALA A 72 11.19 -14.01 5.96
CA ALA A 72 11.45 -14.02 7.41
C ALA A 72 12.63 -13.12 7.83
N ASP A 73 13.58 -12.87 6.94
CA ASP A 73 14.70 -11.95 7.12
C ASP A 73 14.36 -10.48 6.82
N GLY A 74 13.10 -10.17 6.48
CA GLY A 74 12.64 -8.84 6.12
C GLY A 74 12.86 -8.47 4.65
N SER A 75 13.50 -9.33 3.85
CA SER A 75 13.68 -9.07 2.42
C SER A 75 12.37 -9.20 1.65
N PRO A 76 12.21 -8.46 0.53
CA PRO A 76 11.05 -8.59 -0.33
C PRO A 76 11.02 -9.95 -1.03
N SER A 77 9.83 -10.48 -1.29
CA SER A 77 9.66 -11.65 -2.15
C SER A 77 9.97 -11.32 -3.60
N ASP A 78 10.21 -12.35 -4.40
CA ASP A 78 10.53 -12.16 -5.83
C ASP A 78 9.32 -11.59 -6.58
N GLU A 79 8.10 -11.96 -6.17
CA GLU A 79 6.84 -11.45 -6.70
C GLU A 79 6.66 -9.95 -6.37
N LEU A 80 7.11 -9.51 -5.18
CA LEU A 80 7.08 -8.10 -4.80
C LEU A 80 8.02 -7.27 -5.67
N LEU A 81 9.25 -7.74 -5.85
CA LEU A 81 10.23 -7.09 -6.72
C LEU A 81 9.78 -7.05 -8.18
N ASP A 82 9.14 -8.12 -8.65
CA ASP A 82 8.58 -8.17 -10.00
C ASP A 82 7.42 -7.17 -10.16
N ALA A 83 6.49 -7.14 -9.22
CA ALA A 83 5.38 -6.19 -9.23
C ALA A 83 5.88 -4.74 -9.23
N GLN A 84 6.90 -4.42 -8.42
CA GLN A 84 7.54 -3.11 -8.42
C GLN A 84 8.13 -2.75 -9.79
N ARG A 85 8.86 -3.67 -10.42
CA ARG A 85 9.43 -3.45 -11.77
C ARG A 85 8.35 -3.25 -12.84
N ARG A 86 7.20 -3.91 -12.71
CA ARG A 86 6.06 -3.74 -13.61
C ARG A 86 5.29 -2.43 -13.38
N GLY A 87 5.63 -1.67 -12.34
CA GLY A 87 5.02 -0.39 -12.02
C GLY A 87 3.75 -0.49 -11.18
N VAL A 88 3.60 -1.57 -10.41
CA VAL A 88 2.63 -1.64 -9.31
C VAL A 88 3.08 -0.67 -8.21
N LEU A 89 2.14 0.04 -7.62
CA LEU A 89 2.35 1.06 -6.60
C LEU A 89 2.04 0.51 -5.21
N PHE A 90 2.66 1.08 -4.18
CA PHE A 90 2.54 0.58 -2.81
C PHE A 90 2.17 1.69 -1.84
N ASP A 91 1.29 1.36 -0.89
CA ASP A 91 0.75 2.29 0.09
C ASP A 91 0.84 1.73 1.51
N VAL A 92 1.19 2.57 2.46
CA VAL A 92 1.36 2.18 3.88
C VAL A 92 0.02 1.85 4.51
N ALA A 93 -0.97 2.72 4.40
CA ALA A 93 -2.28 2.60 5.03
C ALA A 93 -2.20 1.99 6.43
N HIS A 94 -1.67 2.75 7.39
CA HIS A 94 -1.33 2.28 8.73
C HIS A 94 -2.45 1.49 9.41
N GLY A 95 -3.71 1.96 9.34
CA GLY A 95 -4.89 1.31 9.90
C GLY A 95 -4.79 0.99 11.40
N PHE A 96 -5.73 0.21 11.89
CA PHE A 96 -5.73 -0.25 13.28
C PHE A 96 -4.72 -1.38 13.54
N SER A 97 -4.55 -2.30 12.58
CA SER A 97 -3.73 -3.52 12.74
C SER A 97 -2.91 -3.88 11.49
N SER A 98 -2.67 -2.90 10.63
CA SER A 98 -2.05 -3.14 9.31
C SER A 98 -0.64 -2.56 9.20
N PHE A 99 0.00 -2.28 10.33
CA PHE A 99 1.38 -1.81 10.40
C PHE A 99 2.18 -2.62 11.41
N ASN A 100 3.35 -3.10 11.00
CA ASN A 100 4.30 -3.82 11.82
C ASN A 100 5.67 -3.15 11.72
N PHE A 101 6.24 -2.78 12.88
CA PHE A 101 7.53 -2.08 12.94
C PHE A 101 8.69 -2.90 12.40
N ASN A 102 8.72 -4.21 12.70
CA ASN A 102 9.81 -5.08 12.23
C ASN A 102 9.76 -5.25 10.72
N THR A 103 8.56 -5.47 10.17
CA THR A 103 8.35 -5.55 8.72
C THR A 103 8.77 -4.25 8.04
N CYS A 104 8.36 -3.09 8.57
CA CYS A 104 8.73 -1.81 8.00
C CYS A 104 10.25 -1.59 8.02
N ARG A 105 10.92 -1.85 9.15
CA ARG A 105 12.39 -1.73 9.25
C ARG A 105 13.11 -2.66 8.29
N GLY A 106 12.75 -3.95 8.27
CA GLY A 106 13.34 -4.91 7.34
C GLY A 106 13.17 -4.49 5.88
N ALA A 107 11.98 -4.04 5.50
CA ALA A 107 11.73 -3.52 4.16
C ALA A 107 12.65 -2.34 3.80
N LEU A 108 12.80 -1.37 4.72
CA LEU A 108 13.64 -0.19 4.52
C LEU A 108 15.13 -0.53 4.45
N GLU A 109 15.60 -1.49 5.24
CA GLU A 109 16.97 -2.02 5.22
C GLU A 109 17.30 -2.68 3.88
N HIS A 110 16.30 -3.29 3.24
CA HIS A 110 16.43 -3.86 1.88
C HIS A 110 16.11 -2.86 0.76
N GLY A 111 16.01 -1.57 1.07
CA GLY A 111 15.84 -0.49 0.09
C GLY A 111 14.43 -0.31 -0.46
N PHE A 112 13.41 -0.97 0.13
CA PHE A 112 12.02 -0.79 -0.28
C PHE A 112 11.43 0.46 0.39
N ARG A 113 11.56 1.62 -0.27
CA ARG A 113 11.25 2.95 0.28
C ARG A 113 10.18 3.71 -0.50
N ASP A 114 9.94 3.32 -1.74
CA ASP A 114 9.02 4.03 -2.63
C ASP A 114 7.55 3.68 -2.36
N VAL A 115 6.99 4.24 -1.28
CA VAL A 115 5.62 4.01 -0.82
C VAL A 115 4.86 5.31 -0.66
N SER A 116 3.53 5.32 -0.88
CA SER A 116 2.67 6.40 -0.41
C SER A 116 2.37 6.22 1.08
N VAL A 117 2.18 7.34 1.77
CA VAL A 117 1.90 7.37 3.20
C VAL A 117 0.45 7.77 3.42
N SER A 118 -0.31 6.86 4.01
CA SER A 118 -1.71 7.10 4.33
C SER A 118 -2.11 6.47 5.67
N THR A 119 -3.22 6.89 6.24
CA THR A 119 -3.63 6.49 7.58
C THR A 119 -4.54 5.28 7.61
N ASP A 120 -5.38 5.08 6.61
CA ASP A 120 -6.53 4.17 6.69
C ASP A 120 -7.32 4.36 7.99
N MET A 121 -7.53 5.64 8.40
CA MET A 121 -8.23 5.95 9.63
C MET A 121 -9.73 5.68 9.47
N HIS A 122 -10.27 4.88 10.36
CA HIS A 122 -11.68 4.52 10.38
C HIS A 122 -12.21 4.44 11.82
N LYS A 123 -13.51 4.22 11.99
CA LYS A 123 -14.19 4.25 13.29
C LYS A 123 -13.49 3.43 14.40
N ARG A 124 -12.95 2.25 14.08
CA ARG A 124 -12.26 1.39 15.06
C ARG A 124 -10.95 2.01 15.57
N CYS A 125 -10.31 2.87 14.80
CA CYS A 125 -9.10 3.56 15.24
C CYS A 125 -9.36 4.50 16.43
N PHE A 126 -10.58 5.03 16.55
CA PHE A 126 -10.97 5.90 17.65
C PHE A 126 -11.38 5.15 18.92
N ALA A 127 -11.73 3.86 18.81
CA ALA A 127 -12.16 3.05 19.97
C ALA A 127 -10.96 2.58 20.84
N GLY A 128 -9.73 2.69 20.34
CA GLY A 128 -8.51 2.31 21.04
C GLY A 128 -7.64 3.51 21.36
N LYS A 129 -6.37 3.46 20.95
CA LYS A 129 -5.45 4.61 20.99
C LYS A 129 -5.57 5.33 19.64
N PRO A 130 -6.27 6.46 19.56
CA PRO A 130 -6.35 7.22 18.32
C PRO A 130 -4.95 7.64 17.89
N PHE A 131 -4.73 7.69 16.59
CA PHE A 131 -3.48 8.18 16.02
C PHE A 131 -3.80 9.18 14.90
N THR A 132 -2.89 10.10 14.69
CA THR A 132 -3.00 11.13 13.66
C THR A 132 -2.16 10.76 12.45
N PHE A 133 -2.28 11.52 11.36
CA PHE A 133 -1.41 11.37 10.21
C PHE A 133 0.07 11.59 10.57
N THR A 134 0.34 12.58 11.43
CA THR A 134 1.69 12.87 11.92
C THR A 134 2.26 11.77 12.81
N ASP A 135 1.41 11.00 13.51
CA ASP A 135 1.86 9.81 14.24
C ASP A 135 2.33 8.71 13.28
N VAL A 136 1.66 8.54 12.14
CA VAL A 136 2.10 7.60 11.10
C VAL A 136 3.45 8.05 10.54
N MET A 137 3.61 9.33 10.20
CA MET A 137 4.87 9.90 9.73
C MET A 137 6.00 9.69 10.74
N SER A 138 5.73 9.94 12.03
CA SER A 138 6.70 9.75 13.12
C SER A 138 7.12 8.28 13.27
N LYS A 139 6.21 7.34 13.09
CA LYS A 139 6.53 5.90 13.11
C LYS A 139 7.42 5.50 11.94
N LEU A 140 7.15 6.00 10.74
CA LEU A 140 7.98 5.75 9.56
C LEU A 140 9.39 6.33 9.74
N TYR A 141 9.49 7.53 10.31
CA TYR A 141 10.77 8.14 10.68
C TYR A 141 11.54 7.28 11.69
N ALA A 142 10.86 6.79 12.73
CA ALA A 142 11.44 5.88 13.73
C ALA A 142 11.84 4.50 13.14
N CYS A 143 11.28 4.11 11.99
CA CYS A 143 11.69 2.92 11.25
C CYS A 143 12.90 3.16 10.34
N GLY A 144 13.28 4.41 10.08
CA GLY A 144 14.45 4.77 9.27
C GLY A 144 14.13 5.38 7.89
N MET A 145 12.90 5.80 7.64
CA MET A 145 12.61 6.69 6.50
C MET A 145 13.14 8.10 6.78
N THR A 146 13.66 8.76 5.76
CA THR A 146 14.02 10.17 5.86
C THR A 146 12.78 11.06 5.87
N LEU A 147 12.92 12.28 6.37
CA LEU A 147 11.82 13.24 6.36
C LEU A 147 11.35 13.55 4.93
N GLU A 148 12.29 13.65 4.00
CA GLU A 148 12.01 13.89 2.57
C GLU A 148 11.19 12.75 1.96
N GLU A 149 11.58 11.49 2.19
CA GLU A 149 10.82 10.31 1.73
C GLU A 149 9.40 10.30 2.29
N ILE A 150 9.23 10.65 3.57
CA ILE A 150 7.93 10.69 4.24
C ILE A 150 7.06 11.81 3.65
N VAL A 151 7.59 13.02 3.49
CA VAL A 151 6.86 14.15 2.91
C VAL A 151 6.50 13.87 1.46
N TRP A 152 7.43 13.34 0.66
CA TRP A 152 7.17 12.91 -0.70
C TRP A 152 6.05 11.86 -0.76
N GLY A 153 6.14 10.82 0.06
CA GLY A 153 5.14 9.76 0.16
C GLY A 153 3.77 10.25 0.63
N ALA A 154 3.72 11.36 1.38
CA ALA A 154 2.50 11.95 1.91
C ALA A 154 1.84 12.99 0.97
N THR A 155 2.56 13.46 -0.04
CA THR A 155 2.14 14.59 -0.88
C THR A 155 2.25 14.27 -2.38
N ALA A 156 3.42 14.44 -2.95
CA ALA A 156 3.65 14.31 -4.39
C ALA A 156 3.35 12.89 -4.93
N LYS A 157 3.74 11.86 -4.19
CA LYS A 157 3.49 10.49 -4.62
C LYS A 157 2.00 10.15 -4.75
N PRO A 158 1.13 10.36 -3.74
CA PRO A 158 -0.30 10.12 -3.92
C PRO A 158 -0.94 11.05 -4.96
N ALA A 159 -0.47 12.27 -5.15
CA ALA A 159 -0.93 13.15 -6.22
C ALA A 159 -0.65 12.52 -7.60
N ALA A 160 0.56 12.07 -7.84
CA ALA A 160 0.94 11.36 -9.06
C ALA A 160 0.14 10.05 -9.26
N MET A 161 -0.05 9.27 -8.19
CA MET A 161 -0.85 8.04 -8.22
C MET A 161 -2.31 8.28 -8.62
N LEU A 162 -2.85 9.46 -8.32
CA LEU A 162 -4.23 9.86 -8.61
C LEU A 162 -4.35 10.65 -9.93
N GLY A 163 -3.24 10.90 -10.63
CA GLY A 163 -3.21 11.67 -11.87
C GLY A 163 -3.47 13.16 -11.66
N PHE A 164 -3.11 13.70 -10.49
CA PHE A 164 -3.15 15.12 -10.20
C PHE A 164 -1.82 15.79 -10.63
N ASP A 165 -1.64 15.90 -11.93
CA ASP A 165 -0.49 16.62 -12.50
C ASP A 165 -0.55 18.12 -12.12
N GLY A 166 0.57 18.66 -11.63
CA GLY A 166 0.65 20.06 -11.20
C GLY A 166 0.40 20.32 -9.71
N TRP A 167 -0.16 19.38 -8.94
CA TRP A 167 -0.30 19.52 -7.48
C TRP A 167 1.02 19.36 -6.72
N THR A 168 2.09 19.03 -7.44
CA THR A 168 3.46 18.94 -6.93
C THR A 168 4.25 20.21 -7.18
N ASP A 169 3.68 21.16 -7.91
CA ASP A 169 4.27 22.45 -8.20
C ASP A 169 3.74 23.49 -7.20
N MET A 170 4.62 23.96 -6.32
CA MET A 170 4.27 24.95 -5.31
C MET A 170 3.83 26.28 -5.93
N ASP A 171 4.37 26.64 -7.10
CA ASP A 171 4.00 27.87 -7.81
C ASP A 171 2.56 27.77 -8.35
N ALA A 172 2.18 26.60 -8.88
CA ALA A 172 0.80 26.35 -9.30
C ALA A 172 -0.20 26.36 -8.13
N LEU A 173 0.22 25.91 -6.93
CA LEU A 173 -0.62 25.94 -5.72
C LEU A 173 -0.75 27.33 -5.11
N CYS A 174 0.27 28.18 -5.26
CA CYS A 174 0.29 29.54 -4.70
C CYS A 174 -0.32 30.61 -5.64
N GLY A 175 -0.70 30.22 -6.85
CA GLY A 175 -1.38 31.13 -7.80
C GLY A 175 -0.50 32.23 -8.37
N HIS A 176 0.79 31.95 -8.57
CA HIS A 176 1.77 32.86 -9.19
C HIS A 176 1.96 32.53 -10.66
#